data_29d0eeddaa606ef1f401d18392efc9cb
#
_entry.id   29d0eeddaa606ef1f401d18392efc9cb
#
_cell.length_a   1.000
_cell.length_b   1.000
_cell.length_c   1.000
_cell.angle_alpha   90.00
_cell.angle_beta   90.00
_cell.angle_gamma   90.00
#
_symmetry.space_group_name_H-M   'P 1'
#
loop_
_entity.id
_entity.type
_entity.pdbx_description
1 polymer ?
#
loop_
_entity_poly.entity_id
_entity_poly.type
_entity_poly.pdbx_seq_one_letter_code
_entity_poly.pdbx_strand_id
1 'polypeptide(L)'
;MSETKSKFNRRDFLKGSAGVAVAGLGSTLFSTSAAAKKPSFPGHHGSSDKNFWKKVQKEFILAKDSVYMNVGTTGSMPKSVLQTFTENNEIVAKYPWDMQNKFGSWPYVGEMVADIAPGFGADENEIVLSRNTTDGMISVVSGLDFKEGDVIITTHHEHIGGTSPLFVAADRVGATVVEIEIPVYTGESQLTKEDFVQVFADAISEHGDNVRLIMFSHITYKTGTLLPAKEICALARDNGIPTLVDAAHTIGMMNIDLHDMDCDFYAGSGHKWQCGPGATGILYVRQEAERLERFWPSDRRPFYLVNSSLGEDRYSMMSLVQRMQYIGNDHYPAKQALTDSCKLWDEIGRDKIEERVLDLSALCKEELAKKIPGGIFYCPPNRELSSGLTTFDPLAGDVGDGGARLTEFRDRLREDYGYIIRTTNFPLHLGDTTDTYALRISTHLFHDEDDVKGLVEAMAHLYERMA
;
A
#
# COMPACT_ATOMS: atom_id res chain seq x y z
N MET A 1 -41.18 -21.00 47.06
CA MET A 1 -39.90 -20.51 46.56
C MET A 1 -39.92 -20.67 45.06
N SER A 2 -40.28 -19.63 44.30
CA SER A 2 -40.36 -19.62 42.83
C SER A 2 -39.20 -18.79 42.30
N GLU A 3 -38.31 -19.44 41.57
CA GLU A 3 -37.24 -18.79 40.81
C GLU A 3 -37.82 -18.10 39.58
N THR A 4 -37.78 -16.80 39.59
CA THR A 4 -38.04 -15.94 38.40
C THR A 4 -36.78 -15.84 37.57
N LYS A 5 -36.66 -16.64 36.48
CA LYS A 5 -35.65 -16.47 35.44
C LYS A 5 -36.03 -15.25 34.58
N SER A 6 -35.30 -14.16 34.73
CA SER A 6 -35.33 -13.00 33.81
C SER A 6 -34.85 -13.43 32.43
N LYS A 7 -35.72 -13.48 31.44
CA LYS A 7 -35.35 -13.65 30.04
C LYS A 7 -34.93 -12.29 29.45
N PHE A 8 -33.65 -12.04 29.37
CA PHE A 8 -33.12 -10.93 28.58
C PHE A 8 -33.41 -11.19 27.11
N ASN A 9 -34.22 -10.35 26.48
CA ASN A 9 -34.62 -10.50 25.10
C ASN A 9 -33.72 -9.63 24.20
N ARG A 10 -33.09 -10.26 23.19
CA ARG A 10 -32.24 -9.60 22.18
C ARG A 10 -32.91 -8.42 21.48
N ARG A 11 -34.22 -8.38 21.41
CA ARG A 11 -35.00 -7.29 20.81
C ARG A 11 -34.94 -5.98 21.62
N ASP A 12 -34.74 -6.05 22.93
CA ASP A 12 -34.72 -4.85 23.78
C ASP A 12 -33.36 -4.18 23.81
N PHE A 13 -32.30 -4.91 23.53
CA PHE A 13 -30.94 -4.37 23.32
C PHE A 13 -30.84 -3.51 22.04
N LEU A 14 -31.49 -3.94 20.95
CA LEU A 14 -31.45 -3.24 19.65
C LEU A 14 -32.35 -1.99 19.59
N LYS A 15 -33.33 -1.86 20.48
CA LYS A 15 -34.16 -0.65 20.58
C LYS A 15 -33.47 0.49 21.34
N GLY A 16 -32.43 0.19 22.10
CA GLY A 16 -31.66 1.18 22.85
C GLY A 16 -30.58 1.91 22.03
N SER A 17 -30.21 1.38 20.84
CA SER A 17 -29.13 1.94 20.02
C SER A 17 -29.59 2.79 18.83
N ALA A 18 -30.90 2.94 18.60
CA ALA A 18 -31.46 3.67 17.47
C ALA A 18 -32.24 4.93 17.92
N GLY A 19 -31.67 5.73 18.79
CA GLY A 19 -32.39 6.94 19.20
C GLY A 19 -31.74 7.70 20.35
N VAL A 20 -30.56 8.28 20.14
CA VAL A 20 -30.13 9.40 21.01
C VAL A 20 -29.82 10.58 20.10
N ALA A 21 -30.84 11.38 19.89
CA ALA A 21 -30.64 12.75 19.46
C ALA A 21 -29.91 13.50 20.59
N VAL A 22 -28.76 14.04 20.30
CA VAL A 22 -27.91 14.78 21.22
C VAL A 22 -28.56 16.12 21.54
N ALA A 23 -29.12 16.26 22.74
CA ALA A 23 -29.28 17.56 23.37
C ALA A 23 -27.98 17.87 24.10
N GLY A 24 -27.35 18.98 23.75
CA GLY A 24 -26.08 19.40 24.30
C GLY A 24 -26.12 19.66 25.80
N LEU A 25 -25.04 19.37 26.48
CA LEU A 25 -24.64 19.98 27.76
C LEU A 25 -23.14 19.82 27.99
N GLY A 26 -22.49 20.97 28.16
CA GLY A 26 -21.36 21.07 29.06
C GLY A 26 -19.96 20.96 28.52
N SER A 27 -19.49 22.02 27.89
CA SER A 27 -18.05 22.35 27.86
C SER A 27 -17.51 22.46 29.30
N THR A 28 -16.65 21.50 29.70
CA THR A 28 -15.83 21.69 30.90
C THR A 28 -14.42 21.09 30.66
N LEU A 29 -13.49 22.02 30.55
CA LEU A 29 -12.08 21.91 30.94
C LEU A 29 -11.29 20.69 30.39
N PHE A 30 -10.94 20.75 29.14
CA PHE A 30 -9.73 20.07 28.67
C PHE A 30 -8.55 21.00 29.00
N SER A 31 -7.66 20.55 29.91
CA SER A 31 -6.34 21.13 29.99
C SER A 31 -5.69 20.93 28.63
N THR A 32 -5.48 21.98 27.88
CA THR A 32 -4.70 22.00 26.69
C THR A 32 -3.27 21.59 27.08
N SER A 33 -2.91 20.31 26.91
CA SER A 33 -1.51 19.99 26.70
C SER A 33 -1.09 20.85 25.52
N ALA A 34 0.01 21.56 25.62
CA ALA A 34 0.49 22.40 24.54
C ALA A 34 0.68 21.49 23.31
N ALA A 35 -0.27 21.57 22.37
CA ALA A 35 -0.17 20.83 21.13
C ALA A 35 1.20 21.18 20.53
N ALA A 36 2.03 20.17 20.31
CA ALA A 36 3.29 20.37 19.64
C ALA A 36 2.97 21.08 18.31
N LYS A 37 3.71 22.16 18.03
CA LYS A 37 3.51 22.88 16.77
C LYS A 37 3.70 21.88 15.65
N LYS A 38 2.64 21.64 14.86
CA LYS A 38 2.73 20.84 13.64
C LYS A 38 3.86 21.42 12.78
N PRO A 39 4.73 20.60 12.21
CA PRO A 39 5.73 21.09 11.29
C PRO A 39 5.05 21.79 10.13
N SER A 40 5.60 22.89 9.66
CA SER A 40 5.08 23.63 8.50
C SER A 40 6.16 23.72 7.45
N PHE A 41 5.80 23.37 6.21
CA PHE A 41 6.69 23.32 5.05
C PHE A 41 6.26 24.32 3.95
N PRO A 42 6.24 25.65 4.27
CA PRO A 42 5.80 26.65 3.31
C PRO A 42 6.78 26.82 2.15
N GLY A 43 6.24 27.05 0.96
CA GLY A 43 7.00 27.43 -0.24
C GLY A 43 7.14 26.33 -1.28
N HIS A 44 7.60 26.73 -2.48
CA HIS A 44 7.91 25.81 -3.56
C HIS A 44 9.38 25.38 -3.47
N HIS A 45 9.62 24.10 -3.21
CA HIS A 45 10.95 23.51 -3.08
C HIS A 45 11.07 22.33 -4.04
N GLY A 46 12.09 22.29 -4.88
CA GLY A 46 12.39 21.14 -5.73
C GLY A 46 13.12 20.02 -4.97
N SER A 47 13.31 18.88 -5.62
CA SER A 47 14.04 17.72 -5.08
C SER A 47 15.49 18.06 -4.65
N SER A 48 16.11 19.08 -5.25
CA SER A 48 17.47 19.54 -4.98
C SER A 48 17.60 20.53 -3.81
N ASP A 49 16.50 21.01 -3.19
CA ASP A 49 16.55 21.94 -2.05
C ASP A 49 17.00 21.23 -0.77
N LYS A 50 18.30 21.17 -0.56
CA LYS A 50 18.91 20.50 0.60
C LYS A 50 18.43 21.05 1.96
N ASN A 51 18.13 22.35 2.06
CA ASN A 51 17.67 22.93 3.33
C ASN A 51 16.25 22.51 3.66
N PHE A 52 15.41 22.43 2.65
CA PHE A 52 14.04 21.92 2.78
C PHE A 52 14.06 20.45 3.22
N TRP A 53 14.77 19.59 2.49
CA TRP A 53 14.83 18.17 2.80
C TRP A 53 15.47 17.86 4.14
N LYS A 54 16.46 18.65 4.58
CA LYS A 54 16.99 18.56 5.96
C LYS A 54 15.96 18.90 7.03
N LYS A 55 14.95 19.75 6.76
CA LYS A 55 13.83 19.96 7.70
C LYS A 55 12.92 18.74 7.72
N VAL A 56 12.60 18.17 6.56
CA VAL A 56 11.80 16.95 6.45
C VAL A 56 12.49 15.78 7.17
N GLN A 57 13.78 15.56 6.95
CA GLN A 57 14.57 14.52 7.63
C GLN A 57 14.49 14.62 9.16
N LYS A 58 14.48 15.84 9.72
CA LYS A 58 14.39 16.07 11.17
C LYS A 58 13.07 15.62 11.79
N GLU A 59 12.02 15.39 10.99
CA GLU A 59 10.76 14.81 11.47
C GLU A 59 10.88 13.32 11.77
N PHE A 60 11.92 12.65 11.30
CA PHE A 60 12.14 11.22 11.52
C PHE A 60 13.17 10.98 12.65
N ILE A 61 12.88 9.98 13.50
CA ILE A 61 13.72 9.60 14.66
C ILE A 61 14.50 8.31 14.42
N LEU A 62 14.93 8.11 13.18
CA LEU A 62 15.75 6.96 12.82
C LEU A 62 17.02 6.90 13.67
N ALA A 63 17.54 5.68 13.90
CA ALA A 63 18.81 5.46 14.57
C ALA A 63 19.94 6.20 13.86
N LYS A 64 20.93 6.69 14.61
CA LYS A 64 22.05 7.47 14.05
C LYS A 64 23.27 6.63 13.71
N ASP A 65 23.29 5.40 14.17
CA ASP A 65 24.35 4.41 13.97
C ASP A 65 24.11 3.51 12.76
N SER A 66 23.00 3.75 12.04
CA SER A 66 22.65 2.99 10.85
C SER A 66 21.81 3.83 9.88
N VAL A 67 21.89 3.49 8.59
CA VAL A 67 21.08 4.05 7.52
C VAL A 67 20.03 3.02 7.09
N TYR A 68 18.75 3.32 7.34
CA TYR A 68 17.65 2.42 7.07
C TYR A 68 17.09 2.58 5.65
N MET A 69 17.42 1.67 4.75
CA MET A 69 17.00 1.66 3.35
C MET A 69 16.11 0.44 3.00
N ASN A 70 15.17 0.11 3.90
CA ASN A 70 14.21 -0.99 3.71
C ASN A 70 12.75 -0.55 3.95
N VAL A 71 12.40 0.64 3.52
CA VAL A 71 11.05 1.24 3.64
C VAL A 71 9.97 0.40 2.95
N GLY A 72 10.33 -0.29 1.88
CA GLY A 72 9.45 -1.25 1.22
C GLY A 72 8.96 -2.39 2.13
N THR A 73 9.55 -2.59 3.32
CA THR A 73 9.04 -3.48 4.36
C THR A 73 8.21 -2.70 5.38
N THR A 74 8.78 -1.64 5.96
CA THR A 74 8.11 -0.80 6.97
C THR A 74 8.74 0.59 6.95
N GLY A 75 7.93 1.65 6.99
CA GLY A 75 8.37 3.03 7.13
C GLY A 75 8.58 3.43 8.59
N SER A 76 9.21 4.58 8.80
CA SER A 76 9.38 5.18 10.11
C SER A 76 8.35 6.29 10.32
N MET A 77 7.60 6.26 11.41
CA MET A 77 6.64 7.33 11.69
C MET A 77 7.36 8.67 11.93
N PRO A 78 6.90 9.77 11.32
CA PRO A 78 7.33 11.11 11.70
C PRO A 78 7.01 11.41 13.17
N LYS A 79 7.76 12.30 13.80
CA LYS A 79 7.58 12.67 15.22
C LYS A 79 6.17 13.12 15.55
N SER A 80 5.58 13.97 14.71
CA SER A 80 4.21 14.46 14.90
C SER A 80 3.20 13.32 14.84
N VAL A 81 3.36 12.38 13.90
CA VAL A 81 2.51 11.20 13.75
C VAL A 81 2.65 10.27 14.95
N LEU A 82 3.88 10.00 15.39
CA LEU A 82 4.14 9.17 16.58
C LEU A 82 3.54 9.81 17.83
N GLN A 83 3.62 11.13 17.95
CA GLN A 83 3.03 11.87 19.09
C GLN A 83 1.50 11.69 19.10
N THR A 84 0.81 11.96 17.99
CA THR A 84 -0.66 11.77 17.89
C THR A 84 -1.03 10.32 18.20
N PHE A 85 -0.29 9.35 17.64
CA PHE A 85 -0.52 7.93 17.90
C PHE A 85 -0.44 7.60 19.40
N THR A 86 0.60 8.11 20.09
CA THR A 86 0.82 7.86 21.52
C THR A 86 -0.26 8.53 22.37
N GLU A 87 -0.53 9.82 22.15
CA GLU A 87 -1.52 10.58 22.90
C GLU A 87 -2.94 10.01 22.77
N ASN A 88 -3.33 9.60 21.56
CA ASN A 88 -4.64 9.01 21.34
C ASN A 88 -4.78 7.62 21.99
N ASN A 89 -3.71 6.81 22.01
CA ASN A 89 -3.71 5.55 22.75
C ASN A 89 -3.78 5.76 24.29
N GLU A 90 -3.11 6.78 24.81
CA GLU A 90 -3.22 7.15 26.22
C GLU A 90 -4.64 7.61 26.58
N ILE A 91 -5.30 8.37 25.71
CA ILE A 91 -6.71 8.76 25.88
C ILE A 91 -7.60 7.52 25.98
N VAL A 92 -7.46 6.58 25.03
CA VAL A 92 -8.26 5.35 25.02
C VAL A 92 -7.94 4.45 26.22
N ALA A 93 -6.68 4.35 26.62
CA ALA A 93 -6.30 3.59 27.83
C ALA A 93 -6.92 4.19 29.10
N LYS A 94 -7.01 5.52 29.16
CA LYS A 94 -7.63 6.26 30.28
C LYS A 94 -9.14 6.24 30.21
N TYR A 95 -9.70 6.32 29.00
CA TYR A 95 -11.13 6.35 28.72
C TYR A 95 -11.48 5.32 27.63
N PRO A 96 -11.59 4.01 27.95
CA PRO A 96 -11.82 2.95 26.94
C PRO A 96 -13.09 3.16 26.11
N TRP A 97 -14.07 3.86 26.67
CA TRP A 97 -15.30 4.28 26.01
C TRP A 97 -15.06 5.11 24.74
N ASP A 98 -13.99 5.92 24.72
CA ASP A 98 -13.67 6.82 23.61
C ASP A 98 -13.23 6.08 22.36
N MET A 99 -12.83 4.81 22.43
CA MET A 99 -12.50 4.01 21.26
C MET A 99 -13.63 4.00 20.23
N GLN A 100 -14.87 3.79 20.68
CA GLN A 100 -16.05 3.76 19.80
C GLN A 100 -16.79 5.09 19.74
N ASN A 101 -16.97 5.76 20.88
CA ASN A 101 -17.88 6.90 20.94
C ASN A 101 -17.24 8.23 20.52
N LYS A 102 -15.91 8.29 20.45
CA LYS A 102 -15.16 9.41 19.89
C LYS A 102 -14.50 8.97 18.59
N PHE A 103 -13.42 8.21 18.67
CA PHE A 103 -12.58 7.87 17.52
C PHE A 103 -13.28 7.00 16.46
N GLY A 104 -14.16 6.09 16.86
CA GLY A 104 -14.92 5.21 15.98
C GLY A 104 -16.29 5.72 15.59
N SER A 105 -16.69 6.91 16.04
CA SER A 105 -17.96 7.53 15.64
C SER A 105 -17.90 8.00 14.19
N TRP A 106 -19.03 7.88 13.48
CA TRP A 106 -19.05 8.27 12.07
C TRP A 106 -18.60 9.73 11.81
N PRO A 107 -19.01 10.73 12.56
CA PRO A 107 -18.49 12.08 12.32
C PRO A 107 -16.96 12.13 12.34
N TYR A 108 -16.33 11.44 13.28
CA TYR A 108 -14.88 11.43 13.42
C TYR A 108 -14.18 10.61 12.32
N VAL A 109 -14.74 9.43 11.98
CA VAL A 109 -14.24 8.62 10.84
C VAL A 109 -14.49 9.36 9.52
N GLY A 110 -15.63 10.02 9.37
CA GLY A 110 -15.93 10.87 8.20
C GLY A 110 -14.90 11.99 8.01
N GLU A 111 -14.49 12.66 9.09
CA GLU A 111 -13.43 13.66 9.04
C GLU A 111 -12.08 13.06 8.60
N MET A 112 -11.72 11.87 9.09
CA MET A 112 -10.49 11.18 8.67
C MET A 112 -10.48 10.90 7.16
N VAL A 113 -11.55 10.36 6.61
CA VAL A 113 -11.61 10.04 5.17
C VAL A 113 -11.68 11.30 4.32
N ALA A 114 -12.36 12.35 4.76
CA ALA A 114 -12.41 13.65 4.09
C ALA A 114 -11.02 14.34 4.06
N ASP A 115 -10.22 14.17 5.12
CA ASP A 115 -8.85 14.67 5.18
C ASP A 115 -7.88 13.87 4.27
N ILE A 116 -8.14 12.58 4.05
CA ILE A 116 -7.25 11.69 3.27
C ILE A 116 -7.55 11.76 1.76
N ALA A 117 -8.82 11.72 1.38
CA ALA A 117 -9.26 11.50 0.01
C ALA A 117 -8.65 12.49 -1.02
N PRO A 118 -8.61 13.81 -0.76
CA PRO A 118 -8.06 14.77 -1.72
C PRO A 118 -6.60 14.52 -2.09
N GLY A 119 -5.79 14.01 -1.15
CA GLY A 119 -4.38 13.71 -1.39
C GLY A 119 -4.14 12.52 -2.33
N PHE A 120 -5.22 11.81 -2.71
CA PHE A 120 -5.19 10.68 -3.64
C PHE A 120 -6.09 10.88 -4.87
N GLY A 121 -6.59 12.11 -5.10
CA GLY A 121 -7.53 12.37 -6.19
C GLY A 121 -8.79 11.52 -6.10
N ALA A 122 -9.37 11.42 -4.89
CA ALA A 122 -10.57 10.64 -4.59
C ALA A 122 -11.59 11.47 -3.80
N ASP A 123 -12.83 11.02 -3.76
CA ASP A 123 -13.87 11.56 -2.89
C ASP A 123 -13.90 10.84 -1.53
N GLU A 124 -14.40 11.53 -0.50
CA GLU A 124 -14.48 10.98 0.87
C GLU A 124 -15.29 9.68 0.97
N ASN A 125 -16.28 9.52 0.11
CA ASN A 125 -17.13 8.32 0.05
C ASN A 125 -16.57 7.20 -0.84
N GLU A 126 -15.31 7.30 -1.26
CA GLU A 126 -14.56 6.28 -1.97
C GLU A 126 -13.41 5.68 -1.14
N ILE A 127 -13.15 6.23 0.07
CA ILE A 127 -12.04 5.82 0.91
C ILE A 127 -12.51 4.98 2.10
N VAL A 128 -11.93 3.79 2.24
CA VAL A 128 -12.07 2.91 3.41
C VAL A 128 -10.73 2.84 4.14
N LEU A 129 -10.74 3.09 5.44
CA LEU A 129 -9.57 2.96 6.31
C LEU A 129 -9.36 1.47 6.65
N SER A 130 -8.60 0.76 5.86
CA SER A 130 -8.24 -0.64 6.07
C SER A 130 -7.11 -0.81 7.08
N ARG A 131 -6.79 -2.05 7.43
CA ARG A 131 -5.68 -2.37 8.37
C ARG A 131 -4.34 -2.56 7.65
N ASN A 132 -4.33 -2.86 6.40
CA ASN A 132 -3.18 -2.96 5.50
C ASN A 132 -3.68 -3.30 4.09
N THR A 133 -2.77 -3.44 3.12
CA THR A 133 -3.10 -3.84 1.75
C THR A 133 -3.84 -5.18 1.71
N THR A 134 -3.36 -6.20 2.40
CA THR A 134 -3.98 -7.55 2.40
C THR A 134 -5.42 -7.51 2.90
N ASP A 135 -5.74 -6.71 3.92
CA ASP A 135 -7.10 -6.49 4.42
C ASP A 135 -8.02 -5.90 3.34
N GLY A 136 -7.51 -4.89 2.61
CA GLY A 136 -8.22 -4.31 1.47
C GLY A 136 -8.44 -5.33 0.34
N MET A 137 -7.40 -6.08 -0.02
CA MET A 137 -7.48 -7.13 -1.06
C MET A 137 -8.50 -8.20 -0.70
N ILE A 138 -8.45 -8.74 0.53
CA ILE A 138 -9.40 -9.74 1.03
C ILE A 138 -10.83 -9.19 1.01
N SER A 139 -11.03 -7.95 1.45
CA SER A 139 -12.36 -7.33 1.50
C SER A 139 -12.99 -7.23 0.11
N VAL A 140 -12.20 -6.95 -0.93
CA VAL A 140 -12.68 -6.92 -2.32
C VAL A 140 -12.87 -8.32 -2.86
N VAL A 141 -11.85 -9.16 -2.86
CA VAL A 141 -11.88 -10.49 -3.50
C VAL A 141 -12.94 -11.40 -2.88
N SER A 142 -13.08 -11.38 -1.54
CA SER A 142 -14.12 -12.17 -0.87
C SER A 142 -15.53 -11.62 -1.07
N GLY A 143 -15.66 -10.36 -1.47
CA GLY A 143 -16.94 -9.71 -1.74
C GLY A 143 -17.47 -10.00 -3.15
N LEU A 144 -16.61 -10.22 -4.13
CA LEU A 144 -17.02 -10.49 -5.51
C LEU A 144 -17.64 -11.88 -5.65
N ASP A 145 -18.79 -11.97 -6.35
CA ASP A 145 -19.57 -13.21 -6.52
C ASP A 145 -19.03 -14.05 -7.70
N PHE A 146 -17.83 -14.58 -7.56
CA PHE A 146 -17.24 -15.50 -8.55
C PHE A 146 -18.01 -16.82 -8.62
N LYS A 147 -18.02 -17.45 -9.80
CA LYS A 147 -18.64 -18.74 -10.10
C LYS A 147 -17.67 -19.67 -10.85
N GLU A 148 -18.04 -20.91 -10.96
CA GLU A 148 -17.37 -21.89 -11.81
C GLU A 148 -17.22 -21.38 -13.25
N GLY A 149 -16.00 -21.46 -13.80
CA GLY A 149 -15.68 -21.00 -15.15
C GLY A 149 -15.24 -19.52 -15.24
N ASP A 150 -15.39 -18.73 -14.17
CA ASP A 150 -14.84 -17.37 -14.14
C ASP A 150 -13.30 -17.41 -14.14
N VAL A 151 -12.69 -16.37 -14.73
CA VAL A 151 -11.25 -16.20 -14.80
C VAL A 151 -10.83 -14.93 -14.06
N ILE A 152 -9.78 -15.05 -13.27
CA ILE A 152 -9.10 -13.93 -12.60
C ILE A 152 -7.69 -13.83 -13.17
N ILE A 153 -7.34 -12.72 -13.81
CA ILE A 153 -6.00 -12.48 -14.32
C ILE A 153 -5.16 -11.79 -13.24
N THR A 154 -3.93 -12.27 -13.05
CA THR A 154 -2.93 -11.66 -12.18
C THR A 154 -1.53 -11.85 -12.76
N THR A 155 -0.47 -11.28 -12.14
CA THR A 155 0.90 -11.42 -12.64
C THR A 155 1.73 -12.37 -11.78
N HIS A 156 2.81 -12.95 -12.35
CA HIS A 156 3.72 -13.85 -11.63
C HIS A 156 4.62 -13.14 -10.61
N HIS A 157 4.62 -11.80 -10.58
CA HIS A 157 5.41 -11.00 -9.63
C HIS A 157 4.59 -10.39 -8.48
N GLU A 158 3.41 -10.93 -8.23
CA GLU A 158 2.55 -10.43 -7.15
C GLU A 158 3.03 -10.84 -5.75
N HIS A 159 2.65 -10.04 -4.77
CA HIS A 159 2.85 -10.38 -3.37
C HIS A 159 1.79 -11.38 -2.92
N ILE A 160 2.19 -12.37 -2.10
CA ILE A 160 1.31 -13.42 -1.59
C ILE A 160 0.07 -12.87 -0.85
N GLY A 161 0.17 -11.66 -0.26
CA GLY A 161 -0.97 -10.98 0.38
C GLY A 161 -2.05 -10.54 -0.60
N GLY A 162 -1.74 -10.42 -1.89
CA GLY A 162 -2.67 -10.17 -2.99
C GLY A 162 -3.15 -11.46 -3.66
N THR A 163 -2.24 -12.38 -3.97
CA THR A 163 -2.58 -13.60 -4.72
C THR A 163 -3.30 -14.66 -3.89
N SER A 164 -2.92 -14.84 -2.61
CA SER A 164 -3.57 -15.85 -1.75
C SER A 164 -5.09 -15.67 -1.65
N PRO A 165 -5.64 -14.46 -1.48
CA PRO A 165 -7.08 -14.26 -1.54
C PRO A 165 -7.72 -14.70 -2.86
N LEU A 166 -7.04 -14.47 -4.01
CA LEU A 166 -7.54 -14.89 -5.33
C LEU A 166 -7.64 -16.40 -5.45
N PHE A 167 -6.56 -17.12 -5.11
CA PHE A 167 -6.52 -18.56 -5.17
C PHE A 167 -7.54 -19.21 -4.24
N VAL A 168 -7.70 -18.68 -3.02
CA VAL A 168 -8.72 -19.18 -2.06
C VAL A 168 -10.13 -18.91 -2.57
N ALA A 169 -10.40 -17.75 -3.14
CA ALA A 169 -11.72 -17.44 -3.70
C ALA A 169 -12.05 -18.33 -4.90
N ALA A 170 -11.08 -18.51 -5.80
CA ALA A 170 -11.23 -19.36 -6.99
C ALA A 170 -11.48 -20.84 -6.61
N ASP A 171 -10.66 -21.40 -5.71
CA ASP A 171 -10.80 -22.78 -5.24
C ASP A 171 -12.20 -23.07 -4.63
N ARG A 172 -12.76 -22.09 -3.92
CA ARG A 172 -14.09 -22.25 -3.28
C ARG A 172 -15.23 -22.42 -4.27
N VAL A 173 -15.11 -21.89 -5.47
CA VAL A 173 -16.23 -21.80 -6.44
C VAL A 173 -15.93 -22.47 -7.78
N GLY A 174 -14.72 -22.96 -8.02
CA GLY A 174 -14.31 -23.54 -9.30
C GLY A 174 -13.95 -22.49 -10.37
N ALA A 175 -13.59 -21.27 -9.95
CA ALA A 175 -13.00 -20.27 -10.84
C ALA A 175 -11.51 -20.57 -11.08
N THR A 176 -10.90 -19.88 -12.06
CA THR A 176 -9.49 -20.07 -12.43
C THR A 176 -8.72 -18.78 -12.20
N VAL A 177 -7.56 -18.87 -11.53
CA VAL A 177 -6.57 -17.79 -11.50
C VAL A 177 -5.54 -18.02 -12.58
N VAL A 178 -5.37 -17.07 -13.48
CA VAL A 178 -4.39 -17.07 -14.55
C VAL A 178 -3.27 -16.11 -14.20
N GLU A 179 -2.09 -16.64 -13.95
CA GLU A 179 -0.88 -15.84 -13.78
C GLU A 179 -0.26 -15.57 -15.14
N ILE A 180 -0.07 -14.30 -15.49
CA ILE A 180 0.60 -13.88 -16.71
C ILE A 180 2.04 -13.48 -16.44
N GLU A 181 2.92 -13.73 -17.41
CA GLU A 181 4.32 -13.30 -17.34
C GLU A 181 4.42 -11.83 -17.72
N ILE A 182 4.91 -10.99 -16.81
CA ILE A 182 5.28 -9.61 -17.12
C ILE A 182 6.77 -9.53 -17.46
N PRO A 183 7.20 -8.59 -18.33
CA PRO A 183 8.61 -8.41 -18.66
C PRO A 183 9.44 -8.04 -17.42
N VAL A 184 10.61 -8.64 -17.27
CA VAL A 184 11.59 -8.31 -16.24
C VAL A 184 12.81 -7.67 -16.90
N TYR A 185 13.21 -6.51 -16.37
CA TYR A 185 14.44 -5.85 -16.83
C TYR A 185 15.65 -6.65 -16.36
N THR A 186 16.60 -6.92 -17.27
CA THR A 186 17.83 -7.68 -16.99
C THR A 186 19.09 -6.96 -17.49
N GLY A 187 18.97 -5.65 -17.82
CA GLY A 187 20.09 -4.83 -18.29
C GLY A 187 20.22 -4.72 -19.81
N GLU A 188 19.60 -5.59 -20.58
CA GLU A 188 19.81 -5.65 -22.04
C GLU A 188 18.63 -5.08 -22.87
N SER A 189 17.42 -5.00 -22.30
CA SER A 189 16.22 -4.59 -23.02
C SER A 189 15.74 -3.18 -22.64
N GLN A 190 15.27 -2.40 -23.63
CA GLN A 190 14.47 -1.22 -23.34
C GLN A 190 13.02 -1.66 -23.16
N LEU A 191 12.54 -1.67 -21.93
CA LEU A 191 11.13 -1.89 -21.62
C LEU A 191 10.35 -0.61 -21.79
N THR A 192 9.14 -0.71 -22.32
CA THR A 192 8.17 0.36 -22.51
C THR A 192 6.88 0.04 -21.75
N LYS A 193 5.99 1.01 -21.60
CA LYS A 193 4.66 0.78 -21.01
C LYS A 193 3.83 -0.22 -21.84
N GLU A 194 3.96 -0.12 -23.15
CA GLU A 194 3.25 -0.96 -24.11
C GLU A 194 3.58 -2.44 -23.93
N ASP A 195 4.83 -2.79 -23.59
CA ASP A 195 5.23 -4.18 -23.33
C ASP A 195 4.43 -4.79 -22.16
N PHE A 196 4.13 -3.99 -21.14
CA PHE A 196 3.29 -4.42 -20.01
C PHE A 196 1.81 -4.47 -20.37
N VAL A 197 1.28 -3.47 -21.07
CA VAL A 197 -0.14 -3.44 -21.46
C VAL A 197 -0.47 -4.60 -22.39
N GLN A 198 0.46 -4.96 -23.30
CA GLN A 198 0.24 -6.02 -24.30
C GLN A 198 0.03 -7.38 -23.64
N VAL A 199 0.75 -7.72 -22.55
CA VAL A 199 0.57 -9.04 -21.92
C VAL A 199 -0.83 -9.18 -21.27
N PHE A 200 -1.41 -8.08 -20.79
CA PHE A 200 -2.80 -8.08 -20.31
C PHE A 200 -3.79 -8.17 -21.47
N ALA A 201 -3.53 -7.49 -22.59
CA ALA A 201 -4.38 -7.56 -23.79
C ALA A 201 -4.43 -8.97 -24.37
N ASP A 202 -3.29 -9.65 -24.42
CA ASP A 202 -3.20 -11.03 -24.90
C ASP A 202 -4.00 -11.98 -23.98
N ALA A 203 -3.87 -11.86 -22.66
CA ALA A 203 -4.62 -12.66 -21.70
C ALA A 203 -6.13 -12.41 -21.77
N ILE A 204 -6.55 -11.15 -21.92
CA ILE A 204 -7.98 -10.81 -22.11
C ILE A 204 -8.49 -11.45 -23.41
N SER A 205 -7.72 -11.38 -24.49
CA SER A 205 -8.08 -11.98 -25.77
C SER A 205 -8.20 -13.51 -25.69
N GLU A 206 -7.34 -14.16 -24.92
CA GLU A 206 -7.35 -15.63 -24.74
C GLU A 206 -8.56 -16.12 -23.95
N HIS A 207 -8.95 -15.40 -22.88
CA HIS A 207 -9.99 -15.84 -21.95
C HIS A 207 -11.35 -15.20 -22.18
N GLY A 208 -11.42 -14.11 -22.95
CA GLY A 208 -12.64 -13.46 -23.42
C GLY A 208 -13.60 -13.07 -22.29
N ASP A 209 -14.88 -13.34 -22.54
CA ASP A 209 -15.99 -12.98 -21.64
C ASP A 209 -15.98 -13.72 -20.29
N ASN A 210 -15.03 -14.64 -20.05
CA ASN A 210 -14.90 -15.30 -18.75
C ASN A 210 -14.09 -14.50 -17.75
N VAL A 211 -13.33 -13.48 -18.17
CA VAL A 211 -12.54 -12.65 -17.27
C VAL A 211 -13.45 -11.81 -16.39
N ARG A 212 -13.28 -11.94 -15.06
CA ARG A 212 -14.12 -11.24 -14.06
C ARG A 212 -13.33 -10.26 -13.20
N LEU A 213 -12.02 -10.36 -13.17
CA LEU A 213 -11.17 -9.45 -12.41
C LEU A 213 -9.77 -9.46 -13.02
N ILE A 214 -9.17 -8.28 -13.09
CA ILE A 214 -7.72 -8.13 -13.26
C ILE A 214 -7.15 -7.58 -11.97
N MET A 215 -6.21 -8.33 -11.34
CA MET A 215 -5.48 -7.88 -10.16
C MET A 215 -4.00 -7.79 -10.47
N PHE A 216 -3.39 -6.66 -10.15
CA PHE A 216 -1.95 -6.45 -10.36
C PHE A 216 -1.37 -5.44 -9.36
N SER A 217 -0.06 -5.55 -9.11
CA SER A 217 0.70 -4.57 -8.33
C SER A 217 1.02 -3.34 -9.17
N HIS A 218 0.72 -2.14 -8.67
CA HIS A 218 1.15 -0.89 -9.32
C HIS A 218 2.69 -0.77 -9.35
N ILE A 219 3.35 -1.18 -8.26
CA ILE A 219 4.81 -1.36 -8.21
C ILE A 219 5.08 -2.78 -7.71
N THR A 220 5.79 -3.57 -8.52
CA THR A 220 6.16 -4.94 -8.15
C THR A 220 7.09 -4.93 -6.93
N TYR A 221 6.74 -5.69 -5.90
CA TYR A 221 7.52 -5.70 -4.66
C TYR A 221 8.89 -6.38 -4.81
N LYS A 222 9.04 -7.21 -5.82
CA LYS A 222 10.24 -8.00 -6.10
C LYS A 222 11.30 -7.18 -6.83
N THR A 223 10.91 -6.58 -7.95
CA THR A 223 11.81 -5.84 -8.85
C THR A 223 11.74 -4.32 -8.70
N GLY A 224 10.64 -3.78 -8.15
CA GLY A 224 10.45 -2.34 -8.05
C GLY A 224 10.02 -1.69 -9.38
N THR A 225 9.56 -2.48 -10.33
CA THR A 225 9.03 -1.98 -11.61
C THR A 225 7.68 -1.30 -11.39
N LEU A 226 7.51 -0.07 -11.85
CA LEU A 226 6.26 0.67 -11.90
C LEU A 226 5.48 0.24 -13.14
N LEU A 227 4.33 -0.43 -12.95
CA LEU A 227 3.46 -0.84 -14.03
C LEU A 227 2.59 0.36 -14.50
N PRO A 228 2.24 0.43 -15.80
CA PRO A 228 1.38 1.49 -16.35
C PRO A 228 -0.09 1.27 -15.95
N ALA A 229 -0.40 1.52 -14.66
CA ALA A 229 -1.69 1.19 -14.08
C ALA A 229 -2.86 1.89 -14.77
N LYS A 230 -2.70 3.15 -15.19
CA LYS A 230 -3.73 3.89 -15.92
C LYS A 230 -4.08 3.22 -17.23
N GLU A 231 -3.07 2.82 -18.00
CA GLU A 231 -3.22 2.17 -19.31
C GLU A 231 -3.84 0.75 -19.15
N ILE A 232 -3.42 0.00 -18.13
CA ILE A 232 -3.98 -1.33 -17.82
C ILE A 232 -5.44 -1.20 -17.36
N CYS A 233 -5.76 -0.23 -16.50
CA CYS A 233 -7.13 0.02 -16.06
C CYS A 233 -8.03 0.46 -17.23
N ALA A 234 -7.51 1.28 -18.15
CA ALA A 234 -8.23 1.68 -19.36
C ALA A 234 -8.54 0.47 -20.25
N LEU A 235 -7.55 -0.39 -20.49
CA LEU A 235 -7.73 -1.64 -21.24
C LEU A 235 -8.79 -2.54 -20.60
N ALA A 236 -8.75 -2.74 -19.29
CA ALA A 236 -9.71 -3.55 -18.55
C ALA A 236 -11.13 -2.96 -18.66
N ARG A 237 -11.28 -1.66 -18.47
CA ARG A 237 -12.56 -0.95 -18.59
C ARG A 237 -13.16 -1.10 -19.98
N ASP A 238 -12.36 -0.95 -21.03
CA ASP A 238 -12.82 -1.06 -22.41
C ASP A 238 -13.32 -2.48 -22.74
N ASN A 239 -12.88 -3.47 -21.98
CA ASN A 239 -13.34 -4.85 -22.03
C ASN A 239 -14.40 -5.20 -20.96
N GLY A 240 -14.88 -4.24 -20.17
CA GLY A 240 -15.89 -4.46 -19.14
C GLY A 240 -15.41 -5.30 -17.96
N ILE A 241 -14.12 -5.23 -17.63
CA ILE A 241 -13.48 -6.03 -16.58
C ILE A 241 -13.10 -5.10 -15.41
N PRO A 242 -13.55 -5.38 -14.17
CA PRO A 242 -13.11 -4.66 -12.98
C PRO A 242 -11.63 -4.85 -12.68
N THR A 243 -11.02 -3.83 -12.07
CA THR A 243 -9.61 -3.85 -11.67
C THR A 243 -9.44 -3.73 -10.16
N LEU A 244 -8.50 -4.51 -9.61
CA LEU A 244 -8.03 -4.41 -8.23
C LEU A 244 -6.50 -4.20 -8.25
N VAL A 245 -6.06 -3.01 -7.84
CA VAL A 245 -4.64 -2.64 -7.88
C VAL A 245 -4.02 -2.77 -6.49
N ASP A 246 -2.95 -3.59 -6.37
CA ASP A 246 -2.11 -3.64 -5.17
C ASP A 246 -1.19 -2.41 -5.13
N ALA A 247 -1.48 -1.53 -4.20
CA ALA A 247 -0.81 -0.26 -3.98
C ALA A 247 0.15 -0.27 -2.78
N ALA A 248 0.58 -1.45 -2.33
CA ALA A 248 1.42 -1.58 -1.15
C ALA A 248 2.72 -0.75 -1.23
N HIS A 249 3.21 -0.49 -2.42
CA HIS A 249 4.45 0.27 -2.66
C HIS A 249 4.23 1.65 -3.29
N THR A 250 2.99 2.07 -3.58
CA THR A 250 2.73 3.39 -4.18
C THR A 250 2.24 4.43 -3.20
N ILE A 251 1.35 4.04 -2.26
CA ILE A 251 0.83 4.98 -1.24
C ILE A 251 1.97 5.53 -0.39
N GLY A 252 2.17 6.85 -0.46
CA GLY A 252 3.24 7.58 0.24
C GLY A 252 4.56 7.71 -0.53
N MET A 253 4.71 7.02 -1.68
CA MET A 253 5.85 7.15 -2.58
C MET A 253 5.53 8.01 -3.79
N MET A 254 4.39 7.72 -4.43
CA MET A 254 3.97 8.32 -5.70
C MET A 254 2.87 9.36 -5.47
N ASN A 255 2.80 10.34 -6.35
CA ASN A 255 1.68 11.27 -6.46
C ASN A 255 0.58 10.60 -7.28
N ILE A 256 -0.47 10.13 -6.61
CA ILE A 256 -1.53 9.32 -7.21
C ILE A 256 -2.78 10.17 -7.38
N ASP A 257 -3.42 10.05 -8.54
CA ASP A 257 -4.78 10.52 -8.79
C ASP A 257 -5.64 9.31 -9.20
N LEU A 258 -6.52 8.88 -8.28
CA LEU A 258 -7.33 7.67 -8.47
C LEU A 258 -8.46 7.88 -9.47
N HIS A 259 -8.98 9.11 -9.61
CA HIS A 259 -9.95 9.43 -10.65
C HIS A 259 -9.30 9.41 -12.03
N ASP A 260 -8.08 9.95 -12.19
CA ASP A 260 -7.32 9.91 -13.44
C ASP A 260 -6.86 8.50 -13.80
N MET A 261 -6.50 7.67 -12.81
CA MET A 261 -6.13 6.26 -13.00
C MET A 261 -7.31 5.41 -13.45
N ASP A 262 -8.50 5.75 -12.98
CA ASP A 262 -9.77 5.12 -13.36
C ASP A 262 -9.85 3.62 -13.02
N CYS A 263 -9.22 3.17 -11.92
CA CYS A 263 -9.35 1.82 -11.36
C CYS A 263 -10.66 1.65 -10.58
N ASP A 264 -11.09 0.40 -10.36
CA ASP A 264 -12.29 0.11 -9.55
C ASP A 264 -11.96 -0.03 -8.07
N PHE A 265 -10.83 -0.67 -7.76
CA PHE A 265 -10.32 -0.85 -6.40
C PHE A 265 -8.81 -0.60 -6.35
N TYR A 266 -8.36 0.04 -5.26
CA TYR A 266 -6.94 0.34 -5.04
C TYR A 266 -6.60 0.14 -3.56
N ALA A 267 -5.83 -0.87 -3.22
CA ALA A 267 -5.54 -1.24 -1.83
C ALA A 267 -4.08 -1.00 -1.46
N GLY A 268 -3.82 -0.19 -0.44
CA GLY A 268 -2.46 0.16 -0.05
C GLY A 268 -2.19 0.13 1.45
N SER A 269 -0.91 0.20 1.80
CA SER A 269 -0.40 0.13 3.17
C SER A 269 -0.07 1.50 3.73
N GLY A 270 -0.59 1.82 4.92
CA GLY A 270 -0.22 3.05 5.63
C GLY A 270 1.16 2.98 6.29
N HIS A 271 1.63 1.80 6.65
CA HIS A 271 2.85 1.60 7.43
C HIS A 271 4.15 1.45 6.61
N LYS A 272 4.08 1.52 5.28
CA LYS A 272 5.28 1.48 4.41
C LYS A 272 5.73 2.91 4.05
N TRP A 273 5.58 3.30 2.80
CA TRP A 273 6.05 4.59 2.29
C TRP A 273 5.26 5.80 2.83
N GLN A 274 4.00 5.62 3.22
CA GLN A 274 3.23 6.68 3.90
C GLN A 274 3.69 6.92 5.34
N CYS A 275 4.52 6.04 5.91
CA CYS A 275 5.09 6.17 7.26
C CYS A 275 4.05 6.35 8.38
N GLY A 276 2.86 5.81 8.22
CA GLY A 276 1.84 5.70 9.26
C GLY A 276 2.11 4.53 10.22
N PRO A 277 1.29 4.35 11.26
CA PRO A 277 1.39 3.22 12.18
C PRO A 277 1.16 1.86 11.49
N GLY A 278 1.66 0.79 12.12
CA GLY A 278 1.26 -0.58 11.78
C GLY A 278 -0.26 -0.77 11.92
N ALA A 279 -0.80 -1.75 11.22
CA ALA A 279 -2.22 -2.01 11.15
C ALA A 279 -3.06 -0.82 10.61
N THR A 280 -2.51 -0.11 9.63
CA THR A 280 -3.19 0.93 8.87
C THR A 280 -3.02 0.76 7.37
N GLY A 281 -4.04 1.12 6.61
CA GLY A 281 -4.07 1.09 5.16
C GLY A 281 -5.22 1.90 4.60
N ILE A 282 -5.23 2.06 3.29
CA ILE A 282 -6.25 2.76 2.53
C ILE A 282 -6.75 1.80 1.45
N LEU A 283 -8.07 1.63 1.37
CA LEU A 283 -8.73 0.97 0.27
C LEU A 283 -9.61 2.00 -0.43
N TYR A 284 -9.32 2.27 -1.68
CA TYR A 284 -10.21 3.01 -2.57
C TYR A 284 -11.23 2.05 -3.18
N VAL A 285 -12.47 2.47 -3.20
CA VAL A 285 -13.59 1.78 -3.84
C VAL A 285 -14.33 2.82 -4.67
N ARG A 286 -14.29 2.66 -6.00
CA ARG A 286 -14.97 3.59 -6.90
C ARG A 286 -16.45 3.72 -6.54
N GLN A 287 -16.94 4.95 -6.44
CA GLN A 287 -18.30 5.24 -5.99
C GLN A 287 -19.37 4.77 -6.97
N GLU A 288 -19.05 4.69 -8.24
CA GLU A 288 -19.96 4.23 -9.27
C GLU A 288 -20.21 2.71 -9.15
N ALA A 289 -21.01 2.32 -8.16
CA ALA A 289 -21.52 0.95 -8.05
C ALA A 289 -22.17 0.49 -9.38
N GLU A 290 -22.77 1.43 -10.13
CA GLU A 290 -23.31 1.20 -11.47
C GLU A 290 -22.29 0.61 -12.44
N ARG A 291 -20.97 0.94 -12.28
CA ARG A 291 -19.92 0.41 -13.13
C ARG A 291 -19.66 -1.08 -12.83
N LEU A 292 -19.52 -1.44 -11.56
CA LEU A 292 -19.37 -2.84 -11.17
C LEU A 292 -20.60 -3.64 -11.55
N GLU A 293 -21.82 -3.12 -11.32
CA GLU A 293 -23.06 -3.76 -11.74
C GLU A 293 -23.14 -3.93 -13.26
N ARG A 294 -22.68 -2.95 -14.04
CA ARG A 294 -22.64 -3.03 -15.51
C ARG A 294 -21.66 -4.07 -16.02
N PHE A 295 -20.51 -4.23 -15.37
CA PHE A 295 -19.47 -5.18 -15.77
C PHE A 295 -19.74 -6.60 -15.26
N TRP A 296 -20.60 -6.74 -14.26
CA TRP A 296 -20.93 -8.03 -13.68
C TRP A 296 -22.13 -8.69 -14.39
N PRO A 297 -22.16 -10.04 -14.51
CA PRO A 297 -23.32 -10.72 -15.09
C PRO A 297 -24.61 -10.34 -14.37
N SER A 298 -25.66 -10.00 -15.13
CA SER A 298 -26.93 -9.45 -14.61
C SER A 298 -27.74 -10.43 -13.75
N ASP A 299 -27.41 -11.72 -13.80
CA ASP A 299 -28.03 -12.79 -13.01
C ASP A 299 -27.31 -13.03 -11.68
N ARG A 300 -26.30 -12.24 -11.36
CA ARG A 300 -25.50 -12.36 -10.15
C ARG A 300 -25.47 -11.06 -9.36
N ARG A 301 -25.36 -11.17 -8.05
CA ARG A 301 -25.04 -10.02 -7.21
C ARG A 301 -23.55 -9.67 -7.39
N PRO A 302 -23.18 -8.43 -7.77
CA PRO A 302 -21.79 -8.13 -8.03
C PRO A 302 -20.92 -8.15 -6.77
N PHE A 303 -21.48 -7.77 -5.60
CA PHE A 303 -20.67 -7.62 -4.40
C PHE A 303 -21.42 -7.98 -3.10
N TYR A 304 -20.73 -8.73 -2.22
CA TYR A 304 -21.16 -9.05 -0.86
C TYR A 304 -20.23 -8.41 0.17
N LEU A 305 -20.78 -7.82 1.21
CA LEU A 305 -20.00 -7.26 2.33
C LEU A 305 -19.72 -8.34 3.38
N VAL A 306 -18.82 -9.25 3.08
CA VAL A 306 -18.46 -10.37 3.97
C VAL A 306 -17.58 -9.96 5.14
N ASN A 307 -16.87 -8.85 5.01
CA ASN A 307 -15.92 -8.34 6.01
C ASN A 307 -16.46 -7.10 6.73
N SER A 308 -17.77 -7.05 7.00
CA SER A 308 -18.40 -5.90 7.64
C SER A 308 -19.45 -6.33 8.67
N SER A 309 -19.52 -5.62 9.78
CA SER A 309 -20.60 -5.74 10.77
C SER A 309 -21.97 -5.30 10.22
N LEU A 310 -21.98 -4.56 9.09
CA LEU A 310 -23.13 -4.00 8.43
C LEU A 310 -23.40 -4.65 7.07
N GLY A 311 -23.02 -5.91 6.90
CA GLY A 311 -23.14 -6.67 5.64
C GLY A 311 -24.59 -6.97 5.22
N GLU A 312 -25.55 -7.00 6.18
CA GLU A 312 -26.94 -7.32 5.90
C GLU A 312 -27.66 -6.23 5.08
N ASP A 313 -28.62 -6.62 4.24
CA ASP A 313 -29.37 -5.71 3.36
C ASP A 313 -30.18 -4.64 4.10
N ARG A 314 -30.52 -4.88 5.39
CA ARG A 314 -31.17 -3.85 6.21
C ARG A 314 -30.34 -2.57 6.39
N TYR A 315 -29.05 -2.60 6.07
CA TYR A 315 -28.15 -1.44 6.10
C TYR A 315 -27.91 -0.83 4.71
N SER A 316 -28.67 -1.27 3.67
CA SER A 316 -28.50 -0.79 2.28
C SER A 316 -28.73 0.72 2.09
N MET A 317 -29.30 1.41 3.07
CA MET A 317 -29.42 2.87 3.10
C MET A 317 -28.06 3.58 3.22
N MET A 318 -27.02 2.89 3.73
CA MET A 318 -25.65 3.39 3.81
C MET A 318 -24.90 3.00 2.55
N SER A 319 -23.97 3.85 2.10
CA SER A 319 -23.12 3.54 0.96
C SER A 319 -22.28 2.28 1.21
N LEU A 320 -21.77 1.66 0.14
CA LEU A 320 -20.87 0.50 0.22
C LEU A 320 -19.66 0.83 1.09
N VAL A 321 -19.02 1.95 0.83
CA VAL A 321 -17.81 2.41 1.54
C VAL A 321 -18.08 2.66 3.01
N GLN A 322 -19.19 3.33 3.35
CA GLN A 322 -19.59 3.51 4.76
C GLN A 322 -19.74 2.19 5.48
N ARG A 323 -20.37 1.20 4.85
CA ARG A 323 -20.57 -0.14 5.42
C ARG A 323 -19.25 -0.90 5.59
N MET A 324 -18.29 -0.74 4.66
CA MET A 324 -16.96 -1.35 4.71
C MET A 324 -16.09 -0.81 5.86
N GLN A 325 -16.36 0.40 6.37
CA GLN A 325 -15.64 0.96 7.53
C GLN A 325 -15.89 0.17 8.82
N TYR A 326 -17.04 -0.53 8.94
CA TYR A 326 -17.46 -1.16 10.20
C TYR A 326 -17.06 -2.64 10.25
N ILE A 327 -15.87 -2.91 10.73
CA ILE A 327 -15.32 -4.27 10.90
C ILE A 327 -15.26 -4.74 12.36
N GLY A 328 -16.03 -4.12 13.23
CA GLY A 328 -16.01 -4.31 14.68
C GLY A 328 -15.26 -3.20 15.40
N ASN A 329 -14.66 -3.54 16.56
CA ASN A 329 -13.86 -2.58 17.32
C ASN A 329 -12.45 -2.50 16.72
N ASP A 330 -12.17 -1.44 15.98
CA ASP A 330 -10.92 -1.26 15.24
C ASP A 330 -9.96 -0.30 15.97
N HIS A 331 -8.72 -0.19 15.49
CA HIS A 331 -7.70 0.67 16.09
C HIS A 331 -7.78 2.11 15.55
N TYR A 332 -8.84 2.83 15.90
CA TYR A 332 -9.09 4.19 15.40
C TYR A 332 -7.98 5.21 15.76
N PRO A 333 -7.31 5.16 16.93
CA PRO A 333 -6.13 5.98 17.19
C PRO A 333 -5.01 5.83 16.16
N ALA A 334 -4.81 4.62 15.63
CA ALA A 334 -3.84 4.40 14.56
C ALA A 334 -4.32 5.00 13.22
N LYS A 335 -5.62 4.88 12.93
CA LYS A 335 -6.21 5.47 11.72
C LYS A 335 -6.11 7.00 11.74
N GLN A 336 -6.33 7.63 12.90
CA GLN A 336 -6.10 9.08 13.06
C GLN A 336 -4.64 9.46 12.81
N ALA A 337 -3.69 8.68 13.32
CA ALA A 337 -2.27 8.92 13.08
C ALA A 337 -1.89 8.71 11.60
N LEU A 338 -2.51 7.75 10.89
CA LEU A 338 -2.39 7.64 9.44
C LEU A 338 -2.92 8.90 8.73
N THR A 339 -4.07 9.42 9.16
CA THR A 339 -4.64 10.67 8.62
C THR A 339 -3.66 11.82 8.79
N ASP A 340 -3.05 11.96 9.97
CA ASP A 340 -2.04 13.00 10.21
C ASP A 340 -0.78 12.80 9.36
N SER A 341 -0.40 11.55 9.08
CA SER A 341 0.68 11.26 8.11
C SER A 341 0.30 11.69 6.69
N CYS A 342 -0.93 11.42 6.22
CA CYS A 342 -1.40 11.87 4.92
C CYS A 342 -1.37 13.39 4.81
N LYS A 343 -1.85 14.10 5.82
CA LYS A 343 -1.82 15.58 5.87
C LYS A 343 -0.39 16.13 5.83
N LEU A 344 0.55 15.47 6.52
CA LEU A 344 1.96 15.85 6.45
C LEU A 344 2.52 15.69 5.04
N TRP A 345 2.15 14.61 4.32
CA TRP A 345 2.55 14.40 2.92
C TRP A 345 1.98 15.49 2.00
N ASP A 346 0.73 15.89 2.21
CA ASP A 346 0.10 16.98 1.45
C ASP A 346 0.78 18.34 1.74
N GLU A 347 1.20 18.59 2.98
CA GLU A 347 1.97 19.79 3.36
C GLU A 347 3.37 19.83 2.76
N ILE A 348 4.06 18.67 2.65
CA ILE A 348 5.36 18.54 1.98
C ILE A 348 5.18 18.71 0.47
N GLY A 349 4.12 18.15 -0.08
CA GLY A 349 3.79 18.02 -1.50
C GLY A 349 4.11 16.63 -2.03
N ARG A 350 3.08 15.88 -2.43
CA ARG A 350 3.22 14.49 -2.92
C ARG A 350 4.04 14.40 -4.20
N ASP A 351 3.89 15.38 -5.09
CA ASP A 351 4.69 15.55 -6.30
C ASP A 351 6.18 15.69 -5.99
N LYS A 352 6.52 16.50 -4.99
CA LYS A 352 7.92 16.71 -4.55
C LYS A 352 8.51 15.47 -3.89
N ILE A 353 7.68 14.74 -3.13
CA ILE A 353 8.10 13.47 -2.51
C ILE A 353 8.42 12.45 -3.60
N GLU A 354 7.55 12.31 -4.59
CA GLU A 354 7.80 11.44 -5.76
C GLU A 354 9.09 11.83 -6.48
N GLU A 355 9.24 13.12 -6.84
CA GLU A 355 10.44 13.62 -7.49
C GLU A 355 11.70 13.28 -6.68
N ARG A 356 11.68 13.56 -5.36
CA ARG A 356 12.81 13.29 -4.46
C ARG A 356 13.16 11.80 -4.38
N VAL A 357 12.15 10.96 -4.22
CA VAL A 357 12.34 9.50 -4.10
C VAL A 357 12.91 8.91 -5.39
N LEU A 358 12.37 9.32 -6.55
CA LEU A 358 12.84 8.87 -7.85
C LEU A 358 14.25 9.38 -8.19
N ASP A 359 14.59 10.62 -7.81
CA ASP A 359 15.94 11.16 -8.02
C ASP A 359 16.99 10.44 -7.17
N LEU A 360 16.67 10.11 -5.91
CA LEU A 360 17.57 9.30 -5.07
C LEU A 360 17.71 7.87 -5.59
N SER A 361 16.64 7.28 -6.12
CA SER A 361 16.67 5.96 -6.75
C SER A 361 17.51 5.97 -8.03
N ALA A 362 17.37 7.00 -8.87
CA ALA A 362 18.18 7.18 -10.07
C ALA A 362 19.67 7.33 -9.71
N LEU A 363 19.99 8.18 -8.74
CA LEU A 363 21.37 8.33 -8.23
C LEU A 363 21.94 6.99 -7.73
N CYS A 364 21.13 6.19 -7.01
CA CYS A 364 21.54 4.87 -6.52
C CYS A 364 21.91 3.94 -7.70
N LYS A 365 21.06 3.87 -8.72
CA LYS A 365 21.29 3.05 -9.92
C LYS A 365 22.54 3.52 -10.69
N GLU A 366 22.69 4.83 -10.90
CA GLU A 366 23.87 5.40 -11.58
C GLU A 366 25.16 5.09 -10.86
N GLU A 367 25.22 5.30 -9.54
CA GLU A 367 26.42 5.04 -8.76
C GLU A 367 26.74 3.54 -8.66
N LEU A 368 25.73 2.66 -8.52
CA LEU A 368 25.92 1.20 -8.58
C LEU A 368 26.49 0.76 -9.93
N ALA A 369 25.94 1.25 -11.05
CA ALA A 369 26.44 0.93 -12.38
C ALA A 369 27.88 1.37 -12.60
N LYS A 370 28.32 2.48 -12.01
CA LYS A 370 29.69 2.98 -12.07
C LYS A 370 30.66 2.15 -11.21
N LYS A 371 30.24 1.79 -10.00
CA LYS A 371 31.13 1.17 -8.99
C LYS A 371 31.16 -0.36 -9.07
N ILE A 372 30.07 -0.97 -9.53
CA ILE A 372 29.91 -2.43 -9.69
C ILE A 372 29.39 -2.73 -11.11
N PRO A 373 30.19 -2.48 -12.14
CA PRO A 373 29.75 -2.52 -13.54
C PRO A 373 29.36 -3.95 -14.02
N GLY A 374 29.72 -4.99 -13.28
CA GLY A 374 29.31 -6.38 -13.56
C GLY A 374 27.99 -6.78 -12.93
N GLY A 375 27.42 -5.94 -12.07
CA GLY A 375 26.16 -6.27 -11.39
C GLY A 375 24.94 -6.19 -12.30
N ILE A 376 23.88 -6.93 -11.95
CA ILE A 376 22.65 -7.01 -12.75
C ILE A 376 21.53 -6.24 -12.05
N PHE A 377 20.89 -5.31 -12.78
CA PHE A 377 19.66 -4.66 -12.34
C PHE A 377 18.44 -5.46 -12.80
N TYR A 378 17.46 -5.59 -11.88
CA TYR A 378 16.16 -6.19 -12.19
C TYR A 378 15.01 -5.15 -12.12
N CYS A 379 15.36 -3.89 -12.10
CA CYS A 379 14.42 -2.76 -12.17
C CYS A 379 14.79 -1.83 -13.33
N PRO A 380 13.81 -1.34 -14.11
CA PRO A 380 14.07 -0.46 -15.24
C PRO A 380 14.76 0.85 -14.79
N PRO A 381 15.71 1.39 -15.56
CA PRO A 381 16.34 2.67 -15.24
C PRO A 381 15.51 3.88 -15.68
N ASN A 382 14.63 3.72 -16.70
CA ASN A 382 13.79 4.78 -17.21
C ASN A 382 12.74 5.21 -16.18
N ARG A 383 12.55 6.52 -16.02
CA ARG A 383 11.73 7.12 -14.98
C ARG A 383 10.27 6.65 -15.00
N GLU A 384 9.73 6.40 -16.18
CA GLU A 384 8.33 5.99 -16.38
C GLU A 384 8.00 4.60 -15.83
N LEU A 385 8.99 3.72 -15.70
CA LEU A 385 8.85 2.37 -15.15
C LEU A 385 9.65 2.19 -13.84
N SER A 386 10.14 3.28 -13.27
CA SER A 386 11.00 3.29 -12.09
C SER A 386 10.23 3.65 -10.83
N SER A 387 10.75 3.22 -9.68
CA SER A 387 10.22 3.53 -8.36
C SER A 387 11.34 3.83 -7.36
N GLY A 388 11.00 4.06 -6.10
CA GLY A 388 11.96 4.16 -5.01
C GLY A 388 12.63 2.83 -4.62
N LEU A 389 12.29 1.74 -5.30
CA LEU A 389 12.94 0.45 -5.13
C LEU A 389 14.02 0.25 -6.20
N THR A 390 15.22 -0.15 -5.76
CA THR A 390 16.30 -0.59 -6.65
C THR A 390 16.60 -2.05 -6.33
N THR A 391 16.39 -2.93 -7.30
CA THR A 391 16.68 -4.36 -7.18
C THR A 391 17.92 -4.68 -8.01
N PHE A 392 18.97 -5.13 -7.33
CA PHE A 392 20.31 -5.24 -7.88
C PHE A 392 21.04 -6.48 -7.34
N ASP A 393 21.66 -7.24 -8.21
CA ASP A 393 22.58 -8.32 -7.86
C ASP A 393 24.03 -7.89 -8.13
N PRO A 394 24.83 -7.61 -7.10
CA PRO A 394 26.23 -7.23 -7.26
C PRO A 394 27.13 -8.40 -7.69
N LEU A 395 26.71 -9.66 -7.48
CA LEU A 395 27.51 -10.86 -7.69
C LEU A 395 27.23 -11.53 -9.02
N ALA A 396 26.32 -11.00 -9.83
CA ALA A 396 25.97 -11.30 -11.22
C ALA A 396 26.07 -12.78 -11.60
N GLY A 397 25.16 -13.61 -11.12
CA GLY A 397 24.99 -14.96 -11.63
C GLY A 397 25.64 -16.07 -10.78
N ASP A 398 25.91 -15.82 -9.50
CA ASP A 398 26.20 -16.91 -8.56
C ASP A 398 24.88 -17.66 -8.25
N VAL A 399 24.44 -18.37 -9.28
CA VAL A 399 23.22 -19.18 -9.26
C VAL A 399 23.56 -20.57 -8.69
N GLY A 400 22.86 -20.98 -7.66
CA GLY A 400 22.95 -22.35 -7.14
C GLY A 400 23.19 -22.46 -5.64
N ASP A 401 23.44 -21.34 -4.96
CA ASP A 401 23.56 -21.30 -3.48
C ASP A 401 22.27 -20.93 -2.77
N GLY A 402 21.15 -20.74 -3.50
CA GLY A 402 19.86 -20.32 -2.94
C GLY A 402 19.90 -18.92 -2.33
N GLY A 403 20.77 -18.03 -2.84
CA GLY A 403 20.92 -16.65 -2.36
C GLY A 403 21.70 -16.53 -1.07
N ALA A 404 22.45 -17.55 -0.64
CA ALA A 404 23.22 -17.55 0.61
C ALA A 404 24.31 -16.46 0.59
N ARG A 405 25.04 -16.28 -0.52
CA ARG A 405 26.05 -15.22 -0.66
C ARG A 405 25.45 -13.82 -0.62
N LEU A 406 24.30 -13.60 -1.23
CA LEU A 406 23.59 -12.31 -1.14
C LEU A 406 23.04 -12.05 0.26
N THR A 407 22.65 -13.09 0.96
CA THR A 407 22.26 -12.99 2.37
C THR A 407 23.45 -12.60 3.25
N GLU A 408 24.62 -13.23 3.05
CA GLU A 408 25.88 -12.84 3.72
C GLU A 408 26.26 -11.39 3.35
N PHE A 409 26.19 -11.03 2.08
CA PHE A 409 26.47 -9.66 1.62
C PHE A 409 25.62 -8.62 2.35
N ARG A 410 24.29 -8.85 2.42
CA ARG A 410 23.35 -7.99 3.16
C ARG A 410 23.71 -7.91 4.65
N ASP A 411 24.03 -9.04 5.30
CA ASP A 411 24.30 -9.07 6.73
C ASP A 411 25.62 -8.35 7.05
N ARG A 412 26.67 -8.56 6.26
CA ARG A 412 27.93 -7.82 6.39
C ARG A 412 27.76 -6.34 6.07
N LEU A 413 26.93 -5.97 5.11
CA LEU A 413 26.63 -4.56 4.83
C LEU A 413 26.02 -3.87 6.05
N ARG A 414 25.16 -4.57 6.78
CA ARG A 414 24.58 -4.09 8.04
C ARG A 414 25.60 -4.06 9.18
N GLU A 415 26.33 -5.15 9.38
CA GLU A 415 27.23 -5.32 10.53
C GLU A 415 28.49 -4.47 10.43
N ASP A 416 29.12 -4.45 9.24
CA ASP A 416 30.40 -3.77 9.02
C ASP A 416 30.23 -2.28 8.66
N TYR A 417 29.08 -1.89 8.03
CA TYR A 417 28.88 -0.55 7.47
C TYR A 417 27.61 0.16 7.95
N GLY A 418 26.72 -0.51 8.67
CA GLY A 418 25.50 0.09 9.22
C GLY A 418 24.38 0.33 8.21
N TYR A 419 24.41 -0.23 7.00
CA TYR A 419 23.33 -0.08 6.02
C TYR A 419 22.33 -1.22 6.11
N ILE A 420 21.03 -0.89 6.26
CA ILE A 420 19.95 -1.86 6.40
C ILE A 420 19.14 -1.89 5.10
N ILE A 421 19.38 -2.93 4.30
CA ILE A 421 18.64 -3.25 3.07
C ILE A 421 18.01 -4.64 3.19
N ARG A 422 17.40 -5.14 2.13
CA ARG A 422 16.75 -6.46 2.11
C ARG A 422 17.26 -7.30 0.93
N THR A 423 17.25 -8.62 1.06
CA THR A 423 17.27 -9.56 -0.06
C THR A 423 15.85 -9.74 -0.64
N THR A 424 15.76 -10.06 -1.91
CA THR A 424 14.53 -10.46 -2.61
C THR A 424 14.81 -11.66 -3.49
N ASN A 425 13.77 -12.43 -3.82
CA ASN A 425 13.85 -13.55 -4.74
C ASN A 425 12.57 -13.64 -5.57
N PHE A 426 12.69 -14.09 -6.80
CA PHE A 426 11.57 -14.15 -7.74
C PHE A 426 11.91 -15.12 -8.90
N PRO A 427 10.90 -15.75 -9.52
CA PRO A 427 11.07 -16.40 -10.80
C PRO A 427 11.32 -15.33 -11.87
N LEU A 428 12.32 -15.54 -12.74
CA LEU A 428 12.57 -14.62 -13.85
C LEU A 428 11.51 -14.78 -14.94
N HIS A 429 11.11 -16.02 -15.19
CA HIS A 429 10.04 -16.40 -16.11
C HIS A 429 8.93 -17.16 -15.38
N LEU A 430 7.72 -17.06 -15.92
CA LEU A 430 6.61 -17.85 -15.40
C LEU A 430 6.90 -19.35 -15.56
N GLY A 431 6.80 -20.08 -14.46
CA GLY A 431 7.09 -21.53 -14.42
C GLY A 431 8.54 -21.89 -14.10
N ASP A 432 9.40 -20.91 -13.87
CA ASP A 432 10.75 -21.19 -13.35
C ASP A 432 10.66 -21.95 -12.02
N THR A 433 11.45 -23.01 -11.92
CA THR A 433 11.54 -23.85 -10.71
C THR A 433 12.62 -23.38 -9.74
N THR A 434 13.44 -22.42 -10.16
CA THR A 434 14.50 -21.79 -9.36
C THR A 434 14.32 -20.29 -9.35
N ASP A 435 14.43 -19.70 -8.18
CA ASP A 435 14.36 -18.23 -8.04
C ASP A 435 15.67 -17.56 -8.44
N THR A 436 15.53 -16.37 -9.00
CA THR A 436 16.59 -15.36 -9.10
C THR A 436 16.66 -14.59 -7.79
N TYR A 437 17.87 -14.35 -7.27
CA TYR A 437 18.09 -13.63 -6.01
C TYR A 437 18.74 -12.28 -6.27
N ALA A 438 18.37 -11.28 -5.47
CA ALA A 438 18.91 -9.93 -5.56
C ALA A 438 18.86 -9.20 -4.22
N LEU A 439 19.55 -8.08 -4.12
CA LEU A 439 19.40 -7.09 -3.05
C LEU A 439 18.32 -6.09 -3.45
N ARG A 440 17.49 -5.69 -2.48
CA ARG A 440 16.45 -4.67 -2.68
C ARG A 440 16.71 -3.47 -1.76
N ILE A 441 16.98 -2.34 -2.36
CA ILE A 441 17.26 -1.05 -1.73
C ILE A 441 16.00 -0.18 -1.83
N SER A 442 15.67 0.55 -0.78
CA SER A 442 14.56 1.50 -0.77
C SER A 442 15.06 2.90 -0.44
N THR A 443 14.98 3.84 -1.38
CA THR A 443 15.24 5.26 -1.14
C THR A 443 13.95 6.00 -0.79
N HIS A 444 13.97 6.90 0.20
CA HIS A 444 12.78 7.66 0.61
C HIS A 444 13.12 9.09 0.98
N LEU A 445 12.10 9.92 1.24
CA LEU A 445 12.21 11.36 1.50
C LEU A 445 13.12 11.75 2.67
N PHE A 446 13.40 10.84 3.57
CA PHE A 446 14.31 11.07 4.70
C PHE A 446 15.77 10.68 4.44
N HIS A 447 16.10 10.19 3.24
CA HIS A 447 17.48 9.99 2.82
C HIS A 447 18.01 11.22 2.08
N ASP A 448 19.35 11.31 2.01
CA ASP A 448 20.02 12.27 1.16
C ASP A 448 21.02 11.60 0.20
N GLU A 449 21.70 12.42 -0.58
CA GLU A 449 22.67 11.96 -1.58
C GLU A 449 23.88 11.29 -0.93
N ASP A 450 24.23 11.72 0.30
CA ASP A 450 25.37 11.17 1.05
C ASP A 450 25.03 9.77 1.58
N ASP A 451 23.79 9.54 2.03
CA ASP A 451 23.28 8.21 2.39
C ASP A 451 23.38 7.23 1.22
N VAL A 452 22.94 7.65 0.03
CA VAL A 452 22.96 6.82 -1.19
C VAL A 452 24.40 6.51 -1.62
N LYS A 453 25.25 7.52 -1.69
CA LYS A 453 26.68 7.34 -2.08
C LYS A 453 27.43 6.49 -1.09
N GLY A 454 27.20 6.71 0.21
CA GLY A 454 27.81 5.91 1.26
C GLY A 454 27.41 4.44 1.19
N LEU A 455 26.13 4.14 0.92
CA LEU A 455 25.67 2.77 0.65
C LEU A 455 26.44 2.16 -0.52
N VAL A 456 26.52 2.86 -1.65
CA VAL A 456 27.17 2.33 -2.86
C VAL A 456 28.67 2.10 -2.65
N GLU A 457 29.37 3.01 -1.95
CA GLU A 457 30.79 2.81 -1.59
C GLU A 457 30.98 1.57 -0.69
N ALA A 458 30.10 1.40 0.31
CA ALA A 458 30.12 0.21 1.16
C ALA A 458 29.86 -1.08 0.37
N MET A 459 28.91 -1.06 -0.55
CA MET A 459 28.62 -2.19 -1.43
C MET A 459 29.80 -2.51 -2.35
N ALA A 460 30.44 -1.51 -2.97
CA ALA A 460 31.59 -1.70 -3.85
C ALA A 460 32.77 -2.30 -3.08
N HIS A 461 33.09 -1.77 -1.89
CA HIS A 461 34.15 -2.30 -1.06
C HIS A 461 33.86 -3.74 -0.60
N LEU A 462 32.61 -4.06 -0.28
CA LEU A 462 32.22 -5.42 0.09
C LEU A 462 32.28 -6.37 -1.12
N TYR A 463 31.87 -5.91 -2.30
CA TYR A 463 31.97 -6.65 -3.55
C TYR A 463 33.43 -7.06 -3.84
N GLU A 464 34.40 -6.13 -3.76
CA GLU A 464 35.83 -6.43 -3.96
C GLU A 464 36.38 -7.50 -3.01
N ARG A 465 35.77 -7.65 -1.83
CA ARG A 465 36.19 -8.63 -0.80
C ARG A 465 35.48 -9.98 -0.92
N MET A 466 34.38 -10.04 -1.66
CA MET A 466 33.53 -11.23 -1.80
C MET A 466 33.54 -11.80 -3.23
N ALA A 467 33.96 -10.98 -4.23
CA ALA A 467 34.19 -11.44 -5.59
C ALA A 467 35.52 -12.21 -5.66
#